data_95ed8e1714399db9141ec3652bad1bf8
#
_entry.id   95ed8e1714399db9141ec3652bad1bf8
#
_cell.length_a   1.000
_cell.length_b   1.000
_cell.length_c   1.000
_cell.angle_alpha   90.00
_cell.angle_beta   90.00
_cell.angle_gamma   90.00
#
_symmetry.space_group_name_H-M   'P 1'
#
loop_
_entity.id
_entity.type
_entity.pdbx_description
1 polymer ?
#
loop_
_entity_poly.entity_id
_entity_poly.type
_entity_poly.pdbx_seq_one_letter_code
_entity_poly.pdbx_strand_id
1 'polypeptide(L)'
;MAHCTIIGLVVAKDETREELCELLRAQVAPTRAEPGCINYDFHVDAEDPNVFMFYENWKSKANLDAHLKMPHLKPLIDRVDSLLARPIEIKFYEMLSRQDF
;
A
#
# COMPACT_ATOMS: atom_id res chain seq x y z
N MET A 1 5.71 -8.04 -21.04
CA MET A 1 4.83 -7.13 -20.30
C MET A 1 5.46 -6.76 -18.99
N ALA A 2 5.53 -5.50 -18.76
CA ALA A 2 6.08 -5.02 -17.50
C ALA A 2 5.06 -5.13 -16.39
N HIS A 3 5.51 -5.60 -15.24
CA HIS A 3 4.72 -5.54 -14.02
C HIS A 3 4.70 -4.11 -13.51
N CYS A 4 3.68 -3.77 -12.74
CA CYS A 4 3.60 -2.49 -12.08
C CYS A 4 4.11 -2.65 -10.65
N THR A 5 5.23 -2.02 -10.34
CA THR A 5 5.84 -2.06 -9.02
C THR A 5 5.62 -0.73 -8.31
N ILE A 6 5.19 -0.80 -7.06
CA ILE A 6 4.86 0.39 -6.28
C ILE A 6 5.51 0.31 -4.92
N ILE A 7 6.05 1.45 -4.48
CA ILE A 7 6.42 1.64 -3.08
C ILE A 7 5.63 2.83 -2.57
N GLY A 8 4.85 2.59 -1.50
CA GLY A 8 4.08 3.62 -0.84
C GLY A 8 4.61 3.90 0.55
N LEU A 9 4.80 5.17 0.88
CA LEU A 9 5.24 5.60 2.19
C LEU A 9 4.13 6.35 2.88
N VAL A 10 3.80 5.93 4.11
CA VAL A 10 2.69 6.48 4.89
C VAL A 10 3.21 6.84 6.27
N VAL A 11 3.09 8.11 6.67
CA VAL A 11 3.63 8.57 7.94
C VAL A 11 2.49 9.02 8.85
N ALA A 12 2.39 8.37 10.02
CA ALA A 12 1.39 8.69 11.03
C ALA A 12 1.88 9.78 11.97
N LYS A 13 0.94 10.45 12.63
CA LYS A 13 1.23 11.23 13.82
C LYS A 13 1.38 10.27 14.99
N ASP A 14 2.06 10.71 16.06
CA ASP A 14 2.21 9.86 17.25
C ASP A 14 0.85 9.38 17.77
N GLU A 15 -0.11 10.28 17.84
CA GLU A 15 -1.43 9.98 18.42
C GLU A 15 -2.32 9.16 17.49
N THR A 16 -2.00 9.06 16.19
CA THR A 16 -2.81 8.32 15.23
C THR A 16 -2.17 7.01 14.77
N ARG A 17 -0.96 6.73 15.22
CA ARG A 17 -0.18 5.58 14.75
C ARG A 17 -0.93 4.26 14.85
N GLU A 18 -1.54 3.99 15.99
CA GLU A 18 -2.20 2.70 16.20
C GLU A 18 -3.42 2.54 15.30
N GLU A 19 -4.25 3.57 15.20
CA GLU A 19 -5.42 3.53 14.33
C GLU A 19 -5.02 3.35 12.87
N LEU A 20 -4.03 4.13 12.42
CA LEU A 20 -3.57 4.05 11.03
C LEU A 20 -2.98 2.68 10.74
N CYS A 21 -2.18 2.15 11.65
CA CYS A 21 -1.61 0.81 11.49
C CYS A 21 -2.68 -0.26 11.31
N GLU A 22 -3.75 -0.21 12.13
CA GLU A 22 -4.84 -1.17 12.02
C GLU A 22 -5.59 -1.06 10.70
N LEU A 23 -5.88 0.17 10.26
CA LEU A 23 -6.57 0.39 8.99
C LEU A 23 -5.73 -0.10 7.81
N LEU A 24 -4.42 0.17 7.82
CA LEU A 24 -3.53 -0.28 6.75
C LEU A 24 -3.38 -1.79 6.76
N ARG A 25 -3.22 -2.38 7.94
CA ARG A 25 -3.08 -3.84 8.05
C ARG A 25 -4.33 -4.56 7.56
N ALA A 26 -5.50 -3.98 7.80
CA ALA A 26 -6.77 -4.57 7.38
C ALA A 26 -6.90 -4.65 5.85
N GLN A 27 -6.10 -3.89 5.10
CA GLN A 27 -6.12 -3.94 3.64
C GLN A 27 -5.36 -5.12 3.06
N VAL A 28 -4.49 -5.75 3.84
CA VAL A 28 -3.56 -6.75 3.31
C VAL A 28 -4.28 -7.98 2.76
N ALA A 29 -5.10 -8.64 3.56
CA ALA A 29 -5.76 -9.87 3.12
C ALA A 29 -6.69 -9.66 1.93
N PRO A 30 -7.61 -8.66 1.93
CA PRO A 30 -8.49 -8.48 0.78
C PRO A 30 -7.73 -8.03 -0.48
N THR A 31 -6.66 -7.26 -0.33
CA THR A 31 -5.86 -6.84 -1.49
C THR A 31 -5.12 -8.02 -2.11
N ARG A 32 -4.56 -8.90 -1.29
CA ARG A 32 -3.88 -10.10 -1.78
C ARG A 32 -4.81 -11.03 -2.55
N ALA A 33 -6.10 -10.96 -2.28
CA ALA A 33 -7.11 -11.78 -2.98
C ALA A 33 -7.56 -11.17 -4.29
N GLU A 34 -7.16 -9.94 -4.62
CA GLU A 34 -7.58 -9.26 -5.84
C GLU A 34 -6.89 -9.83 -7.08
N PRO A 35 -7.60 -9.83 -8.24
CA PRO A 35 -6.97 -10.28 -9.49
C PRO A 35 -5.74 -9.44 -9.81
N GLY A 36 -4.66 -10.12 -10.21
CA GLY A 36 -3.43 -9.46 -10.62
C GLY A 36 -2.52 -8.99 -9.51
N CYS A 37 -2.90 -9.18 -8.25
CA CYS A 37 -2.02 -8.86 -7.13
C CYS A 37 -0.96 -9.96 -7.03
N ILE A 38 0.30 -9.60 -7.29
CA ILE A 38 1.42 -10.53 -7.15
C ILE A 38 1.87 -10.57 -5.71
N ASN A 39 2.10 -9.39 -5.14
CA ASN A 39 2.37 -9.25 -3.71
C ASN A 39 1.85 -7.90 -3.22
N TYR A 40 1.54 -7.85 -1.95
CA TYR A 40 1.09 -6.64 -1.28
C TYR A 40 1.58 -6.75 0.16
N ASP A 41 2.72 -6.14 0.45
CA ASP A 41 3.43 -6.35 1.71
C ASP A 41 3.52 -5.07 2.51
N PHE A 42 3.09 -5.15 3.75
CA PHE A 42 2.98 -4.03 4.66
C PHE A 42 4.11 -4.09 5.68
N HIS A 43 4.80 -2.96 5.86
CA HIS A 43 5.98 -2.86 6.72
C HIS A 43 5.90 -1.66 7.64
N VAL A 44 6.57 -1.74 8.76
CA VAL A 44 6.87 -0.57 9.59
C VAL A 44 8.37 -0.35 9.52
N ASP A 45 8.79 0.92 9.51
CA ASP A 45 10.21 1.27 9.51
C ASP A 45 10.89 0.68 10.75
N ALA A 46 12.09 0.17 10.58
CA ALA A 46 12.81 -0.50 11.67
C ALA A 46 13.18 0.45 12.81
N GLU A 47 13.24 1.76 12.53
CA GLU A 47 13.71 2.75 13.50
C GLU A 47 12.65 3.80 13.84
N ASP A 48 11.59 3.93 13.06
CA ASP A 48 10.54 4.92 13.30
C ASP A 48 9.17 4.26 13.24
N PRO A 49 8.50 4.09 14.40
CA PRO A 49 7.22 3.36 14.45
C PRO A 49 6.06 4.12 13.77
N ASN A 50 6.26 5.38 13.37
CA ASN A 50 5.24 6.15 12.68
C ASN A 50 5.33 6.01 11.15
N VAL A 51 6.38 5.39 10.64
CA VAL A 51 6.60 5.28 9.19
C VAL A 51 6.25 3.88 8.73
N PHE A 52 5.26 3.81 7.84
CA PHE A 52 4.83 2.56 7.23
C PHE A 52 5.18 2.56 5.75
N MET A 53 5.41 1.37 5.21
CA MET A 53 5.78 1.22 3.80
C MET A 53 5.03 0.04 3.20
N PHE A 54 4.48 0.24 2.00
CA PHE A 54 3.92 -0.83 1.20
C PHE A 54 4.83 -1.12 0.03
N TYR A 55 5.08 -2.40 -0.20
CA TYR A 55 5.76 -2.88 -1.38
C TYR A 55 4.77 -3.76 -2.14
N GLU A 56 4.48 -3.38 -3.39
CA GLU A 56 3.43 -4.02 -4.17
C GLU A 56 3.91 -4.31 -5.58
N ASN A 57 3.51 -5.44 -6.10
CA ASN A 57 3.66 -5.76 -7.51
C ASN A 57 2.32 -6.23 -8.06
N TRP A 58 1.95 -5.69 -9.20
CA TRP A 58 0.71 -6.02 -9.91
C TRP A 58 1.04 -6.50 -11.30
N LYS A 59 0.25 -7.44 -11.82
CA LYS A 59 0.50 -8.00 -13.17
C LYS A 59 0.39 -6.96 -14.26
N SER A 60 -0.44 -5.92 -14.05
CA SER A 60 -0.62 -4.84 -15.02
C SER A 60 -1.11 -3.59 -14.32
N LYS A 61 -0.98 -2.45 -15.01
CA LYS A 61 -1.54 -1.20 -14.51
C LYS A 61 -3.06 -1.27 -14.41
N ALA A 62 -3.72 -2.00 -15.30
CA ALA A 62 -5.17 -2.17 -15.24
C ALA A 62 -5.60 -2.86 -13.93
N ASN A 63 -4.83 -3.85 -13.47
CA ASN A 63 -5.12 -4.51 -12.20
C ASN A 63 -4.95 -3.54 -11.03
N LEU A 64 -3.91 -2.71 -11.07
CA LEU A 64 -3.73 -1.68 -10.05
C LEU A 64 -4.88 -0.68 -10.05
N ASP A 65 -5.28 -0.22 -11.22
CA ASP A 65 -6.38 0.74 -11.32
C ASP A 65 -7.68 0.16 -10.77
N ALA A 66 -7.94 -1.13 -11.00
CA ALA A 66 -9.09 -1.82 -10.44
C ALA A 66 -9.00 -1.89 -8.92
N HIS A 67 -7.79 -2.14 -8.38
CA HIS A 67 -7.56 -2.17 -6.93
C HIS A 67 -7.96 -0.85 -6.28
N LEU A 68 -7.61 0.27 -6.90
CA LEU A 68 -7.89 1.59 -6.32
C LEU A 68 -9.38 1.90 -6.23
N LYS A 69 -10.23 1.13 -6.89
CA LYS A 69 -11.68 1.29 -6.87
C LYS A 69 -12.39 0.28 -5.96
N MET A 70 -11.63 -0.56 -5.27
CA MET A 70 -12.23 -1.62 -4.44
C MET A 70 -12.90 -1.07 -3.19
N PRO A 71 -14.08 -1.58 -2.85
CA PRO A 71 -14.83 -1.05 -1.70
C PRO A 71 -14.15 -1.27 -0.35
N HIS A 72 -13.25 -2.25 -0.24
CA HIS A 72 -12.55 -2.50 1.03
C HIS A 72 -11.59 -1.37 1.41
N LEU A 73 -11.23 -0.48 0.46
CA LEU A 73 -10.39 0.68 0.73
C LEU A 73 -11.16 1.82 1.39
N LYS A 74 -12.49 1.79 1.33
CA LYS A 74 -13.29 2.93 1.79
C LYS A 74 -13.04 3.32 3.26
N PRO A 75 -12.99 2.40 4.22
CA PRO A 75 -12.72 2.80 5.61
C PRO A 75 -11.39 3.52 5.77
N LEU A 76 -10.38 3.10 5.02
CA LEU A 76 -9.08 3.77 5.03
C LEU A 76 -9.17 5.14 4.36
N ILE A 77 -9.78 5.22 3.17
CA ILE A 77 -9.91 6.48 2.43
C ILE A 77 -10.66 7.52 3.25
N ASP A 78 -11.72 7.12 3.95
CA ASP A 78 -12.55 8.03 4.74
C ASP A 78 -11.80 8.63 5.92
N ARG A 79 -10.77 7.95 6.42
CA ARG A 79 -10.06 8.36 7.65
C ARG A 79 -8.64 8.86 7.40
N VAL A 80 -8.03 8.47 6.28
CA VAL A 80 -6.58 8.58 6.10
C VAL A 80 -6.06 10.01 6.27
N ASP A 81 -6.75 11.00 5.71
CA ASP A 81 -6.26 12.38 5.74
C ASP A 81 -6.09 12.91 7.15
N SER A 82 -6.99 12.53 8.06
CA SER A 82 -6.92 12.99 9.46
C SER A 82 -5.86 12.25 10.27
N LEU A 83 -5.34 11.12 9.74
CA LEU A 83 -4.40 10.28 10.47
C LEU A 83 -2.95 10.50 10.04
N LEU A 84 -2.74 11.19 8.91
CA LEU A 84 -1.41 11.37 8.35
C LEU A 84 -0.68 12.57 8.95
N ALA A 85 0.63 12.41 9.19
CA ALA A 85 1.50 13.52 9.54
C ALA A 85 1.87 14.35 8.31
N ARG A 86 1.86 13.71 7.12
CA ARG A 86 2.16 14.36 5.85
C ARG A 86 1.55 13.55 4.71
N PRO A 87 1.43 14.11 3.50
CA PRO A 87 0.82 13.40 2.38
C PRO A 87 1.51 12.06 2.07
N ILE A 88 0.72 11.09 1.63
CA ILE A 88 1.27 9.79 1.21
C ILE A 88 2.18 9.99 0.01
N GLU A 89 3.34 9.32 0.05
CA GLU A 89 4.25 9.27 -1.10
C GLU A 89 4.08 7.93 -1.79
N ILE A 90 3.73 7.98 -3.09
CA ILE A 90 3.60 6.78 -3.90
C ILE A 90 4.54 6.92 -5.08
N LYS A 91 5.42 5.93 -5.25
CA LYS A 91 6.35 5.91 -6.37
C LYS A 91 6.15 4.64 -7.17
N PHE A 92 6.21 4.80 -8.49
CA PHE A 92 6.13 3.71 -9.44
C PHE A 92 7.52 3.36 -9.91
N TYR A 93 7.78 2.06 -10.04
CA TYR A 93 9.07 1.54 -10.48
C TYR A 93 8.86 0.53 -11.58
N GLU A 94 9.86 0.43 -12.46
CA GLU A 94 9.92 -0.62 -13.45
C GLU A 94 10.97 -1.62 -13.00
N MET A 95 10.60 -2.90 -12.91
CA MET A 95 11.56 -3.93 -12.51
C MET A 95 12.53 -4.20 -13.64
N LEU A 96 13.82 -4.03 -13.37
CA LEU A 96 14.87 -4.30 -14.35
C LEU A 96 15.48 -5.68 -14.19
N SER A 97 15.32 -6.30 -13.03
CA SER A 97 15.83 -7.64 -12.78
C SER A 97 14.81 -8.65 -13.28
N ARG A 98 15.30 -9.82 -13.69
CA ARG A 98 14.43 -10.90 -14.10
C ARG A 98 13.68 -11.47 -12.91
N GLN A 99 12.45 -11.88 -13.15
CA GLN A 99 11.62 -12.48 -12.12
C GLN A 99 10.70 -13.52 -12.75
N ASP A 100 10.23 -14.45 -11.92
CA ASP A 100 9.46 -15.61 -12.39
C ASP A 100 8.07 -15.66 -11.73
N PHE A 101 7.40 -14.56 -11.67
CA PHE A 101 6.02 -14.53 -11.17
C PHE A 101 5.09 -15.33 -12.03
#